data_605e208da104036dbb63fb86f3204a7e
#
_entry.id   605e208da104036dbb63fb86f3204a7e
#
_cell.length_a   1.000
_cell.length_b   1.000
_cell.length_c   1.000
_cell.angle_alpha   90.00
_cell.angle_beta   90.00
_cell.angle_gamma   90.00
#
_symmetry.space_group_name_H-M   'P 1'
#
loop_
_entity.id
_entity.type
_entity.pdbx_description
1 polymer ?
#
loop_
_entity_poly.entity_id
_entity_poly.type
_entity_poly.pdbx_seq_one_letter_code
_entity_poly.pdbx_strand_id
1 'polypeptide(L)'
;MRRLRIGILDLVTKGPTRALWARVMHPNMASIMPQVVGVWCEEEGHSVSLVCYTGFEDLMAELPRDIDLLFVSAFSQAAQTAYAISNLFRRRGTVTALGGPHARCYPEDSALYYDYVFGFTDKATLKAALDDCRPHRPVGVQLSADRQPDELPGMRQRWKFVEPTIAKAPAIKIVPMIGSLGCPYTCSFCIDSTVDYQPLGFAQITDDLQFLRTKLERPRVAWHDPNFGIRFNDYMDAIEAAGPPGCVDHIAESSLSILSEPHLKRMRHNGVKAILPGIESWYELGNKSRTGAQQGMDKVRQVAEHVNLITRYIPYIQTNFVIGLDVDQGPEPFDLTKRFVDLAPVALPGYSLLSAFGRAAPLNLEYQRAGRVLPFPFHFLNNNSAMNVRPKHYDWRTFYDHVIDLTRYTFSWRAIGRRFAATRETIPKWMNVVRAVSSEGFGRVRHYTAVRRLLDTDRSVRAYFEGESTDLPRFFVDRIRRDLGPLWEYLPEGALWHNPLAYLESTAGGFVTMGGARAAAEPA
;
A
#
# COMPACT_ATOMS: atom_id res chain seq x y z
N MET A 1 -6.05 20.71 29.98
CA MET A 1 -6.26 20.68 28.50
C MET A 1 -7.75 20.66 28.17
N ARG A 2 -8.17 21.32 27.09
CA ARG A 2 -9.53 21.18 26.56
C ARG A 2 -9.69 19.76 26.00
N ARG A 3 -10.78 19.07 26.35
CA ARG A 3 -11.12 17.78 25.76
C ARG A 3 -11.57 17.99 24.32
N LEU A 4 -10.84 17.44 23.35
CA LEU A 4 -11.15 17.50 21.93
C LEU A 4 -12.07 16.34 21.52
N ARG A 5 -12.88 16.57 20.49
CA ARG A 5 -13.63 15.56 19.75
C ARG A 5 -12.87 15.28 18.47
N ILE A 6 -12.31 14.09 18.37
CA ILE A 6 -11.39 13.69 17.32
C ILE A 6 -12.08 12.69 16.40
N GLY A 7 -12.07 13.00 15.10
CA GLY A 7 -12.39 12.06 14.05
C GLY A 7 -11.12 11.42 13.50
N ILE A 8 -11.18 10.13 13.18
CA ILE A 8 -10.10 9.43 12.49
C ILE A 8 -10.69 8.70 11.28
N LEU A 9 -10.13 8.97 10.11
CA LEU A 9 -10.47 8.30 8.86
C LEU A 9 -9.30 7.46 8.35
N ASP A 10 -9.52 6.17 8.20
CA ASP A 10 -8.65 5.28 7.46
C ASP A 10 -9.18 5.11 6.04
N LEU A 11 -8.52 5.70 5.05
CA LEU A 11 -8.93 5.65 3.64
C LEU A 11 -8.35 4.43 2.94
N VAL A 12 -9.07 3.32 2.95
CA VAL A 12 -8.65 2.09 2.22
C VAL A 12 -9.03 2.12 0.73
N THR A 13 -9.78 3.12 0.31
CA THR A 13 -10.21 3.31 -1.09
C THR A 13 -10.10 4.78 -1.52
N LYS A 14 -10.09 5.00 -2.82
CA LYS A 14 -9.96 6.30 -3.45
C LYS A 14 -11.28 6.99 -3.78
N GLY A 15 -12.37 6.55 -3.18
CA GLY A 15 -13.68 7.17 -3.32
C GLY A 15 -14.83 6.18 -3.19
N PRO A 16 -16.08 6.64 -3.36
CA PRO A 16 -17.26 5.80 -3.31
C PRO A 16 -17.21 4.66 -4.33
N THR A 17 -17.67 3.48 -3.93
CA THR A 17 -17.68 2.29 -4.79
C THR A 17 -18.96 1.48 -4.63
N ARG A 18 -19.33 0.76 -5.69
CA ARG A 18 -20.42 -0.24 -5.68
C ARG A 18 -19.93 -1.63 -6.06
N ALA A 19 -18.60 -1.80 -6.19
CA ALA A 19 -18.01 -3.06 -6.59
C ALA A 19 -18.19 -4.12 -5.49
N LEU A 20 -18.78 -5.27 -5.85
CA LEU A 20 -18.97 -6.39 -4.91
C LEU A 20 -17.66 -6.85 -4.28
N TRP A 21 -16.59 -6.90 -5.06
CA TRP A 21 -15.25 -7.26 -4.55
C TRP A 21 -14.75 -6.28 -3.49
N ALA A 22 -14.96 -4.98 -3.68
CA ALA A 22 -14.62 -3.96 -2.71
C ALA A 22 -15.38 -4.17 -1.38
N ARG A 23 -16.67 -4.53 -1.45
CA ARG A 23 -17.46 -4.80 -0.25
C ARG A 23 -16.93 -5.97 0.57
N VAL A 24 -16.36 -6.97 -0.08
CA VAL A 24 -15.77 -8.13 0.60
C VAL A 24 -14.38 -7.82 1.14
N MET A 25 -13.57 -7.08 0.40
CA MET A 25 -12.14 -6.95 0.69
C MET A 25 -11.75 -5.68 1.44
N HIS A 26 -12.37 -4.52 1.13
CA HIS A 26 -11.92 -3.26 1.74
C HIS A 26 -11.95 -3.24 3.27
N PRO A 27 -12.96 -3.79 3.98
CA PRO A 27 -12.92 -3.85 5.44
C PRO A 27 -11.74 -4.65 6.01
N ASN A 28 -11.20 -5.58 5.21
CA ASN A 28 -10.07 -6.44 5.57
C ASN A 28 -8.70 -5.78 5.26
N MET A 29 -8.70 -4.57 4.71
CA MET A 29 -7.49 -3.80 4.35
C MET A 29 -7.26 -2.62 5.30
N ALA A 30 -7.95 -2.60 6.44
CA ALA A 30 -7.81 -1.53 7.43
C ALA A 30 -6.37 -1.39 7.92
N SER A 31 -5.93 -0.14 8.06
CA SER A 31 -4.60 0.19 8.52
C SER A 31 -4.49 0.11 10.05
N ILE A 32 -3.28 -0.16 10.56
CA ILE A 32 -3.05 -0.28 12.00
C ILE A 32 -2.82 1.09 12.64
N MET A 33 -2.03 1.98 12.01
CA MET A 33 -1.67 3.27 12.59
C MET A 33 -2.87 4.18 12.93
N PRO A 34 -3.96 4.25 12.15
CA PRO A 34 -5.17 4.98 12.56
C PRO A 34 -5.75 4.49 13.89
N GLN A 35 -5.74 3.17 14.12
CA GLN A 35 -6.19 2.56 15.38
C GLN A 35 -5.26 2.93 16.55
N VAL A 36 -3.94 2.93 16.29
CA VAL A 36 -2.89 3.33 17.25
C VAL A 36 -3.06 4.79 17.66
N VAL A 37 -3.20 5.69 16.68
CA VAL A 37 -3.45 7.12 16.92
C VAL A 37 -4.75 7.30 17.74
N GLY A 38 -5.78 6.51 17.45
CA GLY A 38 -7.02 6.53 18.22
C GLY A 38 -6.81 6.20 19.70
N VAL A 39 -6.05 5.14 20.00
CA VAL A 39 -5.72 4.76 21.39
C VAL A 39 -4.92 5.87 22.07
N TRP A 40 -3.89 6.40 21.44
CA TRP A 40 -3.06 7.47 22.01
C TRP A 40 -3.85 8.76 22.26
N CYS A 41 -4.78 9.13 21.37
CA CYS A 41 -5.67 10.28 21.62
C CYS A 41 -6.57 10.08 22.84
N GLU A 42 -7.06 8.87 23.08
CA GLU A 42 -7.86 8.58 24.27
C GLU A 42 -7.03 8.55 25.55
N GLU A 43 -5.79 8.06 25.49
CA GLU A 43 -4.84 8.12 26.61
C GLU A 43 -4.55 9.57 27.02
N GLU A 44 -4.56 10.53 26.08
CA GLU A 44 -4.49 11.98 26.34
C GLU A 44 -5.84 12.59 26.80
N GLY A 45 -6.87 11.77 27.00
CA GLY A 45 -8.17 12.21 27.54
C GLY A 45 -9.17 12.75 26.53
N HIS A 46 -8.93 12.57 25.23
CA HIS A 46 -9.81 13.02 24.16
C HIS A 46 -10.92 12.02 23.83
N SER A 47 -11.95 12.47 23.11
CA SER A 47 -13.02 11.61 22.61
C SER A 47 -12.75 11.26 21.15
N VAL A 48 -12.72 9.99 20.80
CA VAL A 48 -12.34 9.49 19.47
C VAL A 48 -13.49 8.76 18.79
N SER A 49 -13.70 9.08 17.51
CA SER A 49 -14.54 8.32 16.57
C SER A 49 -13.71 7.91 15.38
N LEU A 50 -13.57 6.59 15.13
CA LEU A 50 -12.79 6.07 14.01
C LEU A 50 -13.71 5.43 12.97
N VAL A 51 -13.50 5.81 11.70
CA VAL A 51 -14.18 5.24 10.54
C VAL A 51 -13.14 4.69 9.57
N CYS A 52 -13.21 3.39 9.28
CA CYS A 52 -12.54 2.81 8.12
C CYS A 52 -13.45 3.05 6.90
N TYR A 53 -13.01 3.96 6.01
CA TYR A 53 -13.74 4.31 4.81
C TYR A 53 -13.46 3.30 3.69
N THR A 54 -14.44 2.45 3.45
CA THR A 54 -14.37 1.38 2.45
C THR A 54 -15.00 1.77 1.10
N GLY A 55 -15.56 2.99 1.02
CA GLY A 55 -16.27 3.53 -0.14
C GLY A 55 -17.78 3.28 -0.11
N PHE A 56 -18.31 2.70 0.95
CA PHE A 56 -19.74 2.44 1.17
C PHE A 56 -20.34 3.30 2.28
N GLU A 57 -19.51 3.93 3.10
CA GLU A 57 -19.93 4.76 4.23
C GLU A 57 -20.34 6.14 3.76
N ASP A 58 -21.38 6.68 4.42
CA ASP A 58 -21.66 8.11 4.43
C ASP A 58 -20.84 8.76 5.55
N LEU A 59 -19.75 9.43 5.17
CA LEU A 59 -18.84 10.08 6.14
C LEU A 59 -19.54 11.13 6.99
N MET A 60 -20.62 11.74 6.46
CA MET A 60 -21.36 12.76 7.18
C MET A 60 -22.32 12.19 8.22
N ALA A 61 -22.71 10.94 8.05
CA ALA A 61 -23.55 10.24 9.01
C ALA A 61 -22.72 9.50 10.09
N GLU A 62 -21.55 8.95 9.70
CA GLU A 62 -20.74 8.14 10.61
C GLU A 62 -19.78 8.96 11.50
N LEU A 63 -19.37 10.16 11.07
CA LEU A 63 -18.56 11.06 11.89
C LEU A 63 -19.43 12.09 12.62
N PRO A 64 -19.12 12.44 13.87
CA PRO A 64 -19.77 13.52 14.56
C PRO A 64 -19.70 14.84 13.78
N ARG A 65 -20.76 15.67 13.84
CA ARG A 65 -20.82 16.93 13.08
C ARG A 65 -19.85 17.99 13.58
N ASP A 66 -19.49 17.93 14.84
CA ASP A 66 -18.75 18.95 15.59
C ASP A 66 -17.38 18.41 16.04
N ILE A 67 -16.61 17.91 15.07
CA ILE A 67 -15.24 17.43 15.25
C ILE A 67 -14.29 18.63 15.36
N ASP A 68 -13.45 18.64 16.39
CA ASP A 68 -12.41 19.66 16.58
C ASP A 68 -11.19 19.37 15.68
N LEU A 69 -10.79 18.09 15.57
CA LEU A 69 -9.64 17.63 14.79
C LEU A 69 -9.97 16.34 14.03
N LEU A 70 -9.65 16.30 12.75
CA LEU A 70 -9.81 15.13 11.89
C LEU A 70 -8.45 14.62 11.43
N PHE A 71 -8.06 13.42 11.89
CA PHE A 71 -6.95 12.67 11.33
C PHE A 71 -7.39 11.85 10.12
N VAL A 72 -6.62 11.89 9.05
CA VAL A 72 -6.84 11.08 7.84
C VAL A 72 -5.59 10.27 7.56
N SER A 73 -5.72 8.98 7.35
CA SER A 73 -4.66 8.10 6.86
C SER A 73 -4.92 7.76 5.40
N ALA A 74 -3.93 7.96 4.53
CA ALA A 74 -4.09 7.71 3.11
C ALA A 74 -2.84 7.10 2.45
N PHE A 75 -3.07 6.16 1.52
CA PHE A 75 -2.13 5.82 0.46
C PHE A 75 -2.18 6.86 -0.66
N SER A 76 -1.12 6.95 -1.48
CA SER A 76 -1.04 7.97 -2.53
C SER A 76 -2.23 7.94 -3.49
N GLN A 77 -2.75 6.77 -3.84
CA GLN A 77 -3.94 6.65 -4.69
C GLN A 77 -5.22 7.29 -4.11
N ALA A 78 -5.30 7.50 -2.80
CA ALA A 78 -6.44 8.12 -2.13
C ALA A 78 -6.23 9.62 -1.82
N ALA A 79 -5.11 10.21 -2.27
CA ALA A 79 -4.75 11.58 -1.94
C ALA A 79 -5.82 12.61 -2.35
N GLN A 80 -6.36 12.52 -3.59
CA GLN A 80 -7.40 13.45 -4.03
C GLN A 80 -8.66 13.33 -3.16
N THR A 81 -9.03 12.12 -2.75
CA THR A 81 -10.12 11.90 -1.80
C THR A 81 -9.80 12.51 -0.43
N ALA A 82 -8.58 12.32 0.06
CA ALA A 82 -8.11 12.90 1.32
C ALA A 82 -8.14 14.44 1.27
N TYR A 83 -7.71 15.05 0.16
CA TYR A 83 -7.72 16.50 -0.02
C TYR A 83 -9.15 17.07 -0.10
N ALA A 84 -10.05 16.38 -0.78
CA ALA A 84 -11.46 16.74 -0.83
C ALA A 84 -12.12 16.67 0.56
N ILE A 85 -11.83 15.61 1.33
CA ILE A 85 -12.30 15.45 2.70
C ILE A 85 -11.73 16.54 3.62
N SER A 86 -10.44 16.82 3.53
CA SER A 86 -9.84 17.93 4.30
C SER A 86 -10.57 19.24 4.02
N ASN A 87 -10.76 19.61 2.75
CA ASN A 87 -11.45 20.85 2.38
C ASN A 87 -12.90 20.87 2.86
N LEU A 88 -13.63 19.75 2.78
CA LEU A 88 -14.98 19.61 3.30
C LEU A 88 -15.05 19.91 4.80
N PHE A 89 -14.18 19.32 5.61
CA PHE A 89 -14.16 19.50 7.06
C PHE A 89 -13.59 20.86 7.48
N ARG A 90 -12.56 21.35 6.80
CA ARG A 90 -12.01 22.70 7.04
C ARG A 90 -13.04 23.82 6.81
N ARG A 91 -13.94 23.68 5.84
CA ARG A 91 -15.07 24.62 5.64
C ARG A 91 -16.04 24.67 6.82
N ARG A 92 -15.99 23.68 7.72
CA ARG A 92 -16.80 23.61 8.95
C ARG A 92 -16.03 24.04 10.19
N GLY A 93 -14.80 24.50 10.04
CA GLY A 93 -13.94 24.91 11.14
C GLY A 93 -13.15 23.78 11.80
N THR A 94 -13.23 22.55 11.29
CA THR A 94 -12.42 21.42 11.77
C THR A 94 -10.96 21.59 11.37
N VAL A 95 -10.04 21.36 12.30
CA VAL A 95 -8.60 21.22 12.03
C VAL A 95 -8.35 19.87 11.40
N THR A 96 -7.46 19.78 10.40
CA THR A 96 -7.22 18.54 9.67
C THR A 96 -5.77 18.11 9.69
N ALA A 97 -5.54 16.81 9.83
CA ALA A 97 -4.21 16.21 9.90
C ALA A 97 -4.12 15.01 8.95
N LEU A 98 -3.05 14.91 8.16
CA LEU A 98 -2.80 13.80 7.26
C LEU A 98 -1.61 12.97 7.73
N GLY A 99 -1.79 11.66 7.77
CA GLY A 99 -0.74 10.68 7.99
C GLY A 99 -0.76 9.57 6.94
N GLY A 100 0.07 8.57 7.15
CA GLY A 100 0.17 7.41 6.27
C GLY A 100 1.19 7.55 5.13
N PRO A 101 1.25 6.56 4.23
CA PRO A 101 2.28 6.51 3.18
C PRO A 101 2.29 7.72 2.26
N HIS A 102 1.13 8.31 1.95
CA HIS A 102 1.07 9.49 1.09
C HIS A 102 1.73 10.71 1.74
N ALA A 103 1.43 11.00 3.01
CA ALA A 103 2.03 12.11 3.75
C ALA A 103 3.57 11.98 3.81
N ARG A 104 4.09 10.76 3.95
CA ARG A 104 5.53 10.49 3.96
C ARG A 104 6.19 10.64 2.60
N CYS A 105 5.49 10.25 1.53
CA CYS A 105 6.01 10.37 0.15
C CYS A 105 5.96 11.81 -0.37
N TYR A 106 4.91 12.56 -0.03
CA TYR A 106 4.57 13.87 -0.61
C TYR A 106 4.17 14.87 0.49
N PRO A 107 5.06 15.16 1.45
CA PRO A 107 4.71 16.03 2.59
C PRO A 107 4.43 17.48 2.17
N GLU A 108 5.14 18.03 1.19
CA GLU A 108 4.96 19.39 0.71
C GLU A 108 3.59 19.56 0.02
N ASP A 109 3.23 18.64 -0.88
CA ASP A 109 1.91 18.65 -1.52
C ASP A 109 0.80 18.49 -0.48
N SER A 110 0.99 17.57 0.48
CA SER A 110 0.04 17.34 1.56
C SER A 110 -0.18 18.58 2.42
N ALA A 111 0.87 19.35 2.70
CA ALA A 111 0.82 20.56 3.52
C ALA A 111 0.01 21.70 2.86
N LEU A 112 -0.18 21.70 1.55
CA LEU A 112 -1.08 22.65 0.87
C LEU A 112 -2.55 22.44 1.24
N TYR A 113 -2.91 21.23 1.64
CA TYR A 113 -4.31 20.83 1.84
C TYR A 113 -4.67 20.44 3.28
N TYR A 114 -3.70 20.34 4.18
CA TYR A 114 -3.88 19.95 5.57
C TYR A 114 -3.24 20.94 6.53
N ASP A 115 -3.77 21.03 7.74
CA ASP A 115 -3.20 21.88 8.80
C ASP A 115 -1.97 21.21 9.43
N TYR A 116 -1.97 19.88 9.52
CA TYR A 116 -0.82 19.08 9.97
C TYR A 116 -0.54 17.94 8.98
N VAL A 117 0.74 17.62 8.78
CA VAL A 117 1.20 16.48 7.97
C VAL A 117 2.19 15.67 8.78
N PHE A 118 1.88 14.40 8.98
CA PHE A 118 2.69 13.50 9.79
C PHE A 118 3.59 12.61 8.94
N GLY A 119 4.89 12.59 9.30
CA GLY A 119 5.86 11.58 8.89
C GLY A 119 5.78 10.35 9.79
N PHE A 120 6.90 9.99 10.43
CA PHE A 120 6.88 9.00 11.51
C PHE A 120 6.13 9.57 12.71
N THR A 121 5.22 8.76 13.25
CA THR A 121 4.27 9.21 14.27
C THR A 121 4.52 8.45 15.56
N ASP A 122 4.78 9.18 16.64
CA ASP A 122 4.85 8.71 18.01
C ASP A 122 3.92 9.52 18.93
N LYS A 123 3.88 9.18 20.22
CA LYS A 123 3.06 9.90 21.20
C LYS A 123 3.45 11.37 21.33
N ALA A 124 4.74 11.72 21.19
CA ALA A 124 5.23 13.09 21.35
C ALA A 124 4.80 13.98 20.18
N THR A 125 4.97 13.52 18.94
CA THR A 125 4.53 14.24 17.74
C THR A 125 3.01 14.39 17.71
N LEU A 126 2.27 13.33 18.10
CA LEU A 126 0.82 13.39 18.21
C LEU A 126 0.39 14.43 19.25
N LYS A 127 1.00 14.40 20.45
CA LYS A 127 0.69 15.34 21.54
C LYS A 127 0.94 16.78 21.11
N ALA A 128 2.00 17.07 20.38
CA ALA A 128 2.29 18.42 19.88
C ALA A 128 1.15 18.96 19.00
N ALA A 129 0.59 18.12 18.11
CA ALA A 129 -0.56 18.52 17.28
C ALA A 129 -1.85 18.67 18.10
N LEU A 130 -2.06 17.84 19.13
CA LEU A 130 -3.22 17.94 20.02
C LEU A 130 -3.19 19.19 20.88
N ASP A 131 -2.01 19.57 21.41
CA ASP A 131 -1.82 20.76 22.24
C ASP A 131 -1.98 22.06 21.45
N ASP A 132 -1.49 22.11 20.21
CA ASP A 132 -1.62 23.25 19.31
C ASP A 132 -3.04 23.36 18.74
N CYS A 133 -3.57 22.31 18.15
CA CYS A 133 -4.89 22.09 17.55
C CYS A 133 -5.52 23.37 16.96
N ARG A 134 -4.83 23.99 15.99
CA ARG A 134 -5.29 25.21 15.31
C ARG A 134 -5.10 25.11 13.79
N PRO A 135 -5.84 25.91 13.01
CA PRO A 135 -5.63 25.98 11.57
C PRO A 135 -4.25 26.53 11.22
N HIS A 136 -3.53 25.86 10.32
CA HIS A 136 -2.28 26.33 9.72
C HIS A 136 -2.49 26.59 8.23
N ARG A 137 -2.47 27.86 7.84
CA ARG A 137 -2.72 28.29 6.45
C ARG A 137 -1.80 29.43 6.07
N PRO A 138 -1.38 29.50 4.78
CA PRO A 138 -1.79 28.69 3.61
C PRO A 138 -1.17 27.30 3.58
N VAL A 139 -0.09 27.03 4.34
CA VAL A 139 0.66 25.76 4.33
C VAL A 139 0.67 25.16 5.73
N GLY A 140 0.37 23.86 5.80
CA GLY A 140 0.32 23.11 7.05
C GLY A 140 1.70 22.82 7.66
N VAL A 141 1.69 22.49 8.95
CA VAL A 141 2.88 22.13 9.72
C VAL A 141 3.24 20.66 9.47
N GLN A 142 4.48 20.39 9.12
CA GLN A 142 5.01 19.04 8.96
C GLN A 142 5.62 18.57 10.28
N LEU A 143 5.13 17.47 10.84
CA LEU A 143 5.58 16.85 12.09
C LEU A 143 6.10 15.45 11.82
N SER A 144 7.26 15.08 12.37
CA SER A 144 7.76 13.71 12.34
C SER A 144 8.60 13.42 13.57
N ALA A 145 8.48 12.21 14.09
CA ALA A 145 9.49 11.65 14.97
C ALA A 145 10.76 11.32 14.16
N ASP A 146 11.89 11.19 14.84
CA ASP A 146 13.15 10.81 14.18
C ASP A 146 13.12 9.36 13.66
N ARG A 147 12.38 8.50 14.35
CA ARG A 147 12.21 7.09 14.00
C ARG A 147 10.80 6.58 14.27
N GLN A 148 10.52 5.39 13.84
CA GLN A 148 9.29 4.67 14.17
C GLN A 148 9.20 4.41 15.70
N PRO A 149 7.99 4.31 16.28
CA PRO A 149 7.82 4.03 17.69
C PRO A 149 8.31 2.62 18.06
N ASP A 150 8.89 2.47 19.23
CA ASP A 150 9.41 1.18 19.73
C ASP A 150 8.28 0.21 20.12
N GLU A 151 7.12 0.74 20.51
CA GLU A 151 5.96 -0.02 20.95
C GLU A 151 4.66 0.56 20.37
N LEU A 152 3.72 -0.31 20.11
CA LEU A 152 2.37 0.05 19.69
C LEU A 152 1.33 -0.50 20.67
N PRO A 153 0.18 0.16 20.84
CA PRO A 153 -0.94 -0.38 21.60
C PRO A 153 -1.34 -1.77 21.07
N GLY A 154 -1.52 -2.72 22.00
CA GLY A 154 -1.90 -4.08 21.67
C GLY A 154 -3.35 -4.20 21.16
N MET A 155 -3.69 -5.40 20.69
CA MET A 155 -5.00 -5.69 20.11
C MET A 155 -6.15 -5.42 21.10
N ARG A 156 -5.96 -5.69 22.38
CA ARG A 156 -6.98 -5.43 23.42
C ARG A 156 -7.35 -3.95 23.50
N GLN A 157 -6.37 -3.05 23.39
CA GLN A 157 -6.59 -1.59 23.42
C GLN A 157 -7.25 -1.10 22.12
N ARG A 158 -6.86 -1.68 20.97
CA ARG A 158 -7.36 -1.32 19.63
C ARG A 158 -8.69 -1.97 19.27
N TRP A 159 -9.15 -3.00 20.03
CA TRP A 159 -10.29 -3.86 19.66
C TRP A 159 -11.57 -3.07 19.34
N LYS A 160 -11.86 -2.02 20.10
CA LYS A 160 -13.02 -1.14 19.88
C LYS A 160 -13.05 -0.48 18.50
N PHE A 161 -11.91 -0.33 17.83
CA PHE A 161 -11.79 0.18 16.48
C PHE A 161 -11.72 -0.95 15.43
N VAL A 162 -11.17 -2.08 15.82
CA VAL A 162 -11.02 -3.26 14.93
C VAL A 162 -12.37 -3.95 14.73
N GLU A 163 -13.10 -4.23 15.80
CA GLU A 163 -14.35 -4.99 15.75
C GLU A 163 -15.41 -4.38 14.82
N PRO A 164 -15.75 -3.08 14.92
CA PRO A 164 -16.72 -2.46 14.01
C PRO A 164 -16.26 -2.51 12.55
N THR A 165 -14.95 -2.40 12.30
CA THR A 165 -14.38 -2.42 10.96
C THR A 165 -14.51 -3.80 10.31
N ILE A 166 -14.07 -4.86 10.99
CA ILE A 166 -14.16 -6.23 10.46
C ILE A 166 -15.61 -6.74 10.40
N ALA A 167 -16.51 -6.17 11.21
CA ALA A 167 -17.94 -6.48 11.15
C ALA A 167 -18.59 -6.03 9.83
N LYS A 168 -18.02 -5.03 9.14
CA LYS A 168 -18.47 -4.59 7.80
C LYS A 168 -18.22 -5.64 6.71
N ALA A 169 -17.28 -6.57 6.91
CA ALA A 169 -16.96 -7.62 5.94
C ALA A 169 -18.05 -8.73 5.98
N PRO A 170 -18.71 -9.02 4.83
CA PRO A 170 -19.87 -9.91 4.80
C PRO A 170 -19.52 -11.40 4.96
N ALA A 171 -18.31 -11.81 4.58
CA ALA A 171 -17.98 -13.24 4.50
C ALA A 171 -16.64 -13.59 5.16
N ILE A 172 -15.59 -12.85 4.87
CA ILE A 172 -14.24 -13.13 5.37
C ILE A 172 -13.83 -11.96 6.26
N LYS A 173 -13.56 -12.25 7.53
CA LYS A 173 -13.09 -11.26 8.51
C LYS A 173 -11.61 -11.49 8.75
N ILE A 174 -10.78 -10.50 8.45
CA ILE A 174 -9.33 -10.54 8.64
C ILE A 174 -8.93 -9.38 9.54
N VAL A 175 -8.17 -9.68 10.57
CA VAL A 175 -7.67 -8.71 11.55
C VAL A 175 -6.26 -8.27 11.14
N PRO A 176 -6.00 -6.96 10.99
CA PRO A 176 -4.65 -6.49 10.71
C PRO A 176 -3.75 -6.62 11.94
N MET A 177 -2.59 -7.26 11.76
CA MET A 177 -1.53 -7.38 12.76
C MET A 177 -0.19 -6.92 12.19
N ILE A 178 0.72 -6.55 13.05
CA ILE A 178 2.07 -6.16 12.69
C ILE A 178 3.04 -6.61 13.79
N GLY A 179 4.15 -7.17 13.41
CA GLY A 179 5.20 -7.62 14.33
C GLY A 179 6.54 -6.90 14.10
N SER A 180 6.65 -6.13 13.01
CA SER A 180 7.82 -5.31 12.75
C SER A 180 7.50 -4.09 11.89
N LEU A 181 8.28 -3.03 12.08
CA LEU A 181 8.27 -1.81 11.28
C LEU A 181 9.54 -1.79 10.42
N GLY A 182 9.46 -1.15 9.23
CA GLY A 182 10.59 -1.09 8.31
C GLY A 182 11.02 -2.43 7.73
N CYS A 183 12.11 -2.42 6.95
CA CYS A 183 12.63 -3.60 6.27
C CYS A 183 14.15 -3.55 6.17
N PRO A 184 14.89 -4.64 6.44
CA PRO A 184 16.35 -4.65 6.35
C PRO A 184 16.87 -4.73 4.91
N TYR A 185 15.98 -4.93 3.92
CA TYR A 185 16.36 -4.94 2.51
C TYR A 185 16.34 -3.53 1.92
N THR A 186 17.35 -3.21 1.11
CA THR A 186 17.56 -1.89 0.49
C THR A 186 17.05 -1.83 -0.95
N CYS A 187 15.82 -2.30 -1.21
CA CYS A 187 15.23 -2.26 -2.53
C CYS A 187 14.97 -0.82 -2.97
N SER A 188 15.70 -0.34 -3.97
CA SER A 188 15.70 1.08 -4.39
C SER A 188 14.32 1.63 -4.81
N PHE A 189 13.42 0.77 -5.30
CA PHE A 189 12.05 1.13 -5.68
C PHE A 189 11.06 1.16 -4.51
N CYS A 190 11.43 0.65 -3.33
CA CYS A 190 10.52 0.49 -2.19
C CYS A 190 10.54 1.71 -1.27
N ILE A 191 9.36 2.15 -0.84
CA ILE A 191 9.22 3.27 0.11
C ILE A 191 9.69 2.93 1.53
N ASP A 192 9.86 1.65 1.86
CA ASP A 192 10.34 1.18 3.16
C ASP A 192 11.84 0.84 3.17
N SER A 193 12.54 1.00 2.04
CA SER A 193 13.97 0.74 1.95
C SER A 193 14.85 1.70 2.75
N THR A 194 14.30 2.85 3.13
CA THR A 194 14.94 3.88 3.95
C THR A 194 14.44 3.89 5.40
N VAL A 195 13.62 2.90 5.77
CA VAL A 195 13.07 2.75 7.12
C VAL A 195 13.79 1.62 7.82
N ASP A 196 14.46 1.93 8.92
CA ASP A 196 15.18 0.95 9.70
C ASP A 196 14.25 -0.18 10.18
N TYR A 197 14.74 -1.41 10.07
CA TYR A 197 14.00 -2.57 10.56
C TYR A 197 13.95 -2.56 12.08
N GLN A 198 12.73 -2.58 12.61
CA GLN A 198 12.48 -2.59 14.04
C GLN A 198 11.44 -3.66 14.38
N PRO A 199 11.82 -4.76 15.04
CA PRO A 199 10.87 -5.72 15.55
C PRO A 199 10.09 -5.11 16.72
N LEU A 200 8.80 -5.34 16.76
CA LEU A 200 7.95 -5.06 17.91
C LEU A 200 8.05 -6.20 18.94
N GLY A 201 7.56 -6.00 20.15
CA GLY A 201 7.66 -6.99 21.23
C GLY A 201 6.95 -8.31 20.91
N PHE A 202 7.68 -9.42 20.81
CA PHE A 202 7.09 -10.74 20.49
C PHE A 202 6.13 -11.23 21.58
N ALA A 203 6.32 -10.85 22.85
CA ALA A 203 5.36 -11.11 23.92
C ALA A 203 4.00 -10.47 23.63
N GLN A 204 3.99 -9.25 23.05
CA GLN A 204 2.76 -8.58 22.64
C GLN A 204 2.05 -9.34 21.51
N ILE A 205 2.78 -9.94 20.58
CA ILE A 205 2.20 -10.80 19.52
C ILE A 205 1.46 -11.97 20.15
N THR A 206 2.07 -12.63 21.13
CA THR A 206 1.45 -13.75 21.86
C THR A 206 0.16 -13.31 22.55
N ASP A 207 0.20 -12.21 23.29
CA ASP A 207 -0.95 -11.66 24.00
C ASP A 207 -2.09 -11.26 23.05
N ASP A 208 -1.75 -10.62 21.93
CA ASP A 208 -2.70 -10.19 20.90
C ASP A 208 -3.40 -11.38 20.25
N LEU A 209 -2.68 -12.44 19.90
CA LEU A 209 -3.25 -13.66 19.33
C LEU A 209 -4.12 -14.42 20.35
N GLN A 210 -3.68 -14.51 21.62
CA GLN A 210 -4.48 -15.07 22.69
C GLN A 210 -5.78 -14.29 22.88
N PHE A 211 -5.72 -12.96 22.90
CA PHE A 211 -6.89 -12.11 23.00
C PHE A 211 -7.86 -12.33 21.82
N LEU A 212 -7.36 -12.36 20.57
CA LEU A 212 -8.19 -12.60 19.39
C LEU A 212 -8.95 -13.94 19.47
N ARG A 213 -8.35 -14.98 20.04
CA ARG A 213 -8.99 -16.28 20.25
C ARG A 213 -10.14 -16.22 21.28
N THR A 214 -10.16 -15.24 22.16
CA THR A 214 -11.31 -15.00 23.05
C THR A 214 -12.46 -14.26 22.36
N LYS A 215 -12.18 -13.58 21.23
CA LYS A 215 -13.14 -12.74 20.50
C LYS A 215 -13.72 -13.41 19.25
N LEU A 216 -12.96 -14.29 18.62
CA LEU A 216 -13.29 -14.94 17.36
C LEU A 216 -13.04 -16.45 17.48
N GLU A 217 -13.98 -17.26 17.02
CA GLU A 217 -13.88 -18.72 17.05
C GLU A 217 -12.66 -19.22 16.27
N ARG A 218 -12.41 -18.66 15.08
CA ARG A 218 -11.24 -18.92 14.25
C ARG A 218 -10.70 -17.62 13.68
N PRO A 219 -9.80 -16.93 14.40
CA PRO A 219 -9.21 -15.69 13.94
C PRO A 219 -8.45 -15.89 12.62
N ARG A 220 -8.58 -14.90 11.74
CA ARG A 220 -7.73 -14.76 10.57
C ARG A 220 -6.98 -13.46 10.70
N VAL A 221 -5.68 -13.49 10.54
CA VAL A 221 -4.82 -12.31 10.65
C VAL A 221 -4.04 -12.07 9.37
N ALA A 222 -3.96 -10.80 8.97
CA ALA A 222 -3.03 -10.35 7.95
C ALA A 222 -1.88 -9.59 8.61
N TRP A 223 -0.67 -10.04 8.36
CA TRP A 223 0.55 -9.39 8.81
C TRP A 223 0.89 -8.25 7.87
N HIS A 224 0.92 -7.02 8.41
CA HIS A 224 1.25 -5.80 7.69
C HIS A 224 2.75 -5.46 7.77
N ASP A 225 3.56 -6.42 8.17
CA ASP A 225 5.01 -6.32 8.12
C ASP A 225 5.46 -6.10 6.67
N PRO A 226 6.36 -5.16 6.38
CA PRO A 226 6.91 -5.00 5.03
C PRO A 226 7.61 -6.25 4.50
N ASN A 227 8.06 -7.13 5.42
CA ASN A 227 8.60 -8.45 5.11
C ASN A 227 8.47 -9.37 6.33
N PHE A 228 7.40 -10.16 6.36
CA PHE A 228 7.13 -11.08 7.46
C PHE A 228 8.21 -12.17 7.57
N GLY A 229 8.62 -12.46 8.79
CA GLY A 229 9.51 -13.59 9.09
C GLY A 229 11.02 -13.26 8.98
N ILE A 230 11.42 -12.00 8.96
CA ILE A 230 12.85 -11.64 9.08
C ILE A 230 13.45 -12.27 10.35
N ARG A 231 12.75 -12.21 11.48
CA ARG A 231 13.06 -12.95 12.70
C ARG A 231 12.17 -14.19 12.80
N PHE A 232 12.32 -15.10 11.87
CA PHE A 232 11.39 -16.22 11.64
C PHE A 232 11.08 -17.03 12.91
N ASN A 233 12.10 -17.40 13.67
CA ASN A 233 11.90 -18.24 14.86
C ASN A 233 11.11 -17.48 15.93
N ASP A 234 11.42 -16.21 16.18
CA ASP A 234 10.72 -15.41 17.18
C ASP A 234 9.23 -15.27 16.86
N TYR A 235 8.88 -15.08 15.57
CA TYR A 235 7.47 -15.07 15.13
C TYR A 235 6.80 -16.42 15.35
N MET A 236 7.45 -17.52 14.97
CA MET A 236 6.85 -18.84 15.12
C MET A 236 6.72 -19.21 16.60
N ASP A 237 7.71 -18.89 17.43
CA ASP A 237 7.68 -19.12 18.87
C ASP A 237 6.52 -18.34 19.53
N ALA A 238 6.32 -17.06 19.16
CA ALA A 238 5.22 -16.25 19.65
C ALA A 238 3.84 -16.79 19.21
N ILE A 239 3.71 -17.26 17.97
CA ILE A 239 2.48 -17.86 17.46
C ILE A 239 2.19 -19.19 18.19
N GLU A 240 3.20 -20.03 18.39
CA GLU A 240 3.09 -21.32 19.09
C GLU A 240 2.74 -21.14 20.58
N ALA A 241 3.30 -20.11 21.22
CA ALA A 241 2.96 -19.74 22.60
C ALA A 241 1.52 -19.22 22.75
N ALA A 242 0.92 -18.70 21.67
CA ALA A 242 -0.44 -18.17 21.70
C ALA A 242 -1.53 -19.25 21.74
N GLY A 243 -1.22 -20.50 21.36
CA GLY A 243 -2.20 -21.58 21.45
C GLY A 243 -1.90 -22.78 20.55
N PRO A 244 -2.84 -23.72 20.44
CA PRO A 244 -2.65 -24.92 19.64
C PRO A 244 -2.34 -24.60 18.18
N PRO A 245 -1.52 -25.42 17.50
CA PRO A 245 -1.18 -25.23 16.11
C PRO A 245 -2.42 -25.06 15.21
N GLY A 246 -2.38 -24.08 14.31
CA GLY A 246 -3.45 -23.83 13.34
C GLY A 246 -4.75 -23.26 13.93
N CYS A 247 -4.76 -22.82 15.20
CA CYS A 247 -5.92 -22.15 15.80
C CYS A 247 -6.17 -20.74 15.24
N VAL A 248 -5.21 -20.16 14.54
CA VAL A 248 -5.29 -18.89 13.81
C VAL A 248 -4.85 -19.12 12.37
N ASP A 249 -5.59 -18.55 11.40
CA ASP A 249 -5.16 -18.53 10.00
C ASP A 249 -4.32 -17.26 9.74
N HIS A 250 -3.15 -17.38 9.11
CA HIS A 250 -2.22 -16.29 8.86
C HIS A 250 -2.06 -16.02 7.35
N ILE A 251 -1.99 -14.74 7.00
CA ILE A 251 -1.70 -14.21 5.67
C ILE A 251 -0.54 -13.24 5.81
N ALA A 252 0.49 -13.33 4.96
CA ALA A 252 1.67 -12.46 5.08
C ALA A 252 2.34 -12.17 3.73
N GLU A 253 3.00 -11.02 3.64
CA GLU A 253 4.00 -10.73 2.62
C GLU A 253 5.38 -11.18 3.12
N SER A 254 6.19 -11.81 2.27
CA SER A 254 7.52 -12.30 2.65
C SER A 254 8.43 -12.38 1.43
N SER A 255 9.72 -12.53 1.67
CA SER A 255 10.70 -12.78 0.58
C SER A 255 10.91 -14.28 0.36
N LEU A 256 11.19 -14.68 -0.89
CA LEU A 256 11.50 -16.07 -1.22
C LEU A 256 12.69 -16.60 -0.41
N SER A 257 13.63 -15.72 -0.04
CA SER A 257 14.80 -16.10 0.76
C SER A 257 14.47 -16.68 2.14
N ILE A 258 13.32 -16.30 2.72
CA ILE A 258 12.85 -16.77 4.03
C ILE A 258 12.14 -18.12 3.90
N LEU A 259 11.51 -18.42 2.76
CA LEU A 259 10.61 -19.53 2.54
C LEU A 259 11.36 -20.86 2.25
N SER A 260 12.27 -21.25 3.14
CA SER A 260 12.93 -22.57 3.07
C SER A 260 11.96 -23.70 3.43
N GLU A 261 12.22 -24.93 3.00
CA GLU A 261 11.33 -26.06 3.30
C GLU A 261 11.10 -26.29 4.80
N PRO A 262 12.11 -26.22 5.68
CA PRO A 262 11.87 -26.27 7.13
C PRO A 262 10.94 -25.16 7.63
N HIS A 263 11.13 -23.93 7.15
CA HIS A 263 10.25 -22.81 7.50
C HIS A 263 8.82 -23.05 7.00
N LEU A 264 8.64 -23.53 5.76
CA LEU A 264 7.33 -23.84 5.19
C LEU A 264 6.58 -24.92 5.98
N LYS A 265 7.29 -25.95 6.48
CA LYS A 265 6.70 -26.96 7.36
C LYS A 265 6.17 -26.35 8.66
N ARG A 266 6.97 -25.47 9.29
CA ARG A 266 6.59 -24.78 10.53
C ARG A 266 5.46 -23.78 10.29
N MET A 267 5.49 -23.03 9.18
CA MET A 267 4.41 -22.12 8.77
C MET A 267 3.09 -22.87 8.56
N ARG A 268 3.12 -24.03 7.85
CA ARG A 268 1.93 -24.87 7.65
C ARG A 268 1.37 -25.37 8.97
N HIS A 269 2.23 -25.85 9.87
CA HIS A 269 1.85 -26.32 11.19
C HIS A 269 1.10 -25.23 11.98
N ASN A 270 1.59 -24.00 11.89
CA ASN A 270 1.06 -22.82 12.58
C ASN A 270 -0.08 -22.10 11.86
N GLY A 271 -0.63 -22.67 10.77
CA GLY A 271 -1.84 -22.14 10.15
C GLY A 271 -1.62 -21.03 9.10
N VAL A 272 -0.43 -20.89 8.54
CA VAL A 272 -0.22 -19.96 7.42
C VAL A 272 -0.97 -20.46 6.19
N LYS A 273 -1.88 -19.63 5.66
CA LYS A 273 -2.79 -19.94 4.54
C LYS A 273 -2.45 -19.23 3.24
N ALA A 274 -1.83 -18.08 3.35
CA ALA A 274 -1.44 -17.30 2.17
C ALA A 274 -0.09 -16.63 2.38
N ILE A 275 0.72 -16.61 1.32
CA ILE A 275 2.00 -15.91 1.29
C ILE A 275 2.15 -15.15 -0.03
N LEU A 276 2.71 -13.95 0.03
CA LEU A 276 2.79 -13.03 -1.09
C LEU A 276 4.26 -12.61 -1.33
N PRO A 277 5.11 -13.52 -1.88
CA PRO A 277 6.51 -13.18 -2.13
C PRO A 277 6.72 -12.22 -3.30
N GLY A 278 7.61 -11.25 -3.12
CA GLY A 278 8.15 -10.42 -4.19
C GLY A 278 9.21 -11.20 -5.00
N ILE A 279 9.03 -11.23 -6.33
CA ILE A 279 10.03 -11.71 -7.30
C ILE A 279 10.70 -10.53 -7.97
N GLU A 280 9.93 -9.50 -8.21
CA GLU A 280 10.23 -8.17 -8.76
C GLU A 280 10.66 -8.21 -10.23
N SER A 281 11.79 -8.84 -10.56
CA SER A 281 12.35 -8.92 -11.91
C SER A 281 13.07 -10.25 -12.17
N TRP A 282 13.22 -10.58 -13.45
CA TRP A 282 14.03 -11.73 -13.90
C TRP A 282 15.52 -11.40 -14.00
N TYR A 283 15.87 -10.13 -13.82
CA TYR A 283 17.24 -9.63 -13.77
C TYR A 283 17.61 -9.27 -12.33
N GLU A 284 18.82 -8.80 -12.11
CA GLU A 284 19.29 -8.52 -10.76
C GLU A 284 18.62 -7.27 -10.16
N LEU A 285 17.88 -7.45 -9.05
CA LEU A 285 17.30 -6.40 -8.23
C LEU A 285 17.47 -6.71 -6.72
N GLY A 286 18.57 -7.35 -6.34
CA GLY A 286 18.87 -7.68 -4.95
C GLY A 286 18.58 -9.13 -4.55
N ASN A 287 18.99 -9.50 -3.35
CA ASN A 287 19.04 -10.89 -2.86
C ASN A 287 17.74 -11.48 -2.31
N LYS A 288 16.60 -10.82 -2.49
CA LYS A 288 15.30 -11.27 -1.95
C LYS A 288 14.84 -12.62 -2.49
N SER A 289 15.21 -12.96 -3.72
CA SER A 289 14.79 -14.20 -4.38
C SER A 289 15.64 -15.42 -4.04
N ARG A 290 16.81 -15.24 -3.43
CA ARG A 290 17.82 -16.32 -3.20
C ARG A 290 18.34 -17.00 -4.47
N THR A 291 18.24 -16.37 -5.61
CA THR A 291 18.68 -16.95 -6.89
C THR A 291 20.17 -16.69 -7.20
N GLY A 292 20.87 -16.03 -6.29
CA GLY A 292 22.26 -15.64 -6.51
C GLY A 292 22.38 -14.73 -7.74
N ALA A 293 23.40 -14.96 -8.57
CA ALA A 293 23.62 -14.24 -9.82
C ALA A 293 22.80 -14.76 -11.01
N GLN A 294 21.86 -15.69 -10.81
CA GLN A 294 21.06 -16.25 -11.90
C GLN A 294 20.07 -15.21 -12.43
N GLN A 295 19.97 -15.14 -13.75
CA GLN A 295 19.12 -14.22 -14.48
C GLN A 295 18.38 -14.95 -15.63
N GLY A 296 17.38 -14.26 -16.19
CA GLY A 296 16.67 -14.78 -17.35
C GLY A 296 15.97 -16.11 -17.08
N MET A 297 16.08 -17.03 -18.02
CA MET A 297 15.36 -18.32 -17.97
C MET A 297 15.80 -19.22 -16.81
N ASP A 298 17.05 -19.15 -16.37
CA ASP A 298 17.54 -19.95 -15.24
C ASP A 298 16.93 -19.48 -13.92
N LYS A 299 16.80 -18.16 -13.72
CA LYS A 299 16.04 -17.59 -12.60
C LYS A 299 14.58 -18.01 -12.65
N VAL A 300 13.94 -17.99 -13.84
CA VAL A 300 12.56 -18.43 -14.01
C VAL A 300 12.37 -19.86 -13.53
N ARG A 301 13.22 -20.79 -13.95
CA ARG A 301 13.15 -22.21 -13.54
C ARG A 301 13.30 -22.36 -12.04
N GLN A 302 14.33 -21.77 -11.46
CA GLN A 302 14.61 -21.87 -10.03
C GLN A 302 13.46 -21.27 -9.19
N VAL A 303 12.94 -20.11 -9.56
CA VAL A 303 11.82 -19.47 -8.87
C VAL A 303 10.54 -20.31 -9.02
N ALA A 304 10.27 -20.86 -10.21
CA ALA A 304 9.10 -21.70 -10.43
C ALA A 304 9.17 -23.00 -9.60
N GLU A 305 10.34 -23.65 -9.52
CA GLU A 305 10.54 -24.82 -8.66
C GLU A 305 10.29 -24.49 -7.19
N HIS A 306 10.83 -23.35 -6.72
CA HIS A 306 10.62 -22.91 -5.33
C HIS A 306 9.15 -22.57 -5.06
N VAL A 307 8.48 -21.87 -5.96
CA VAL A 307 7.05 -21.57 -5.86
C VAL A 307 6.22 -22.86 -5.83
N ASN A 308 6.54 -23.83 -6.68
CA ASN A 308 5.89 -25.14 -6.65
C ASN A 308 6.15 -25.91 -5.35
N LEU A 309 7.34 -25.76 -4.73
CA LEU A 309 7.60 -26.29 -3.39
C LEU A 309 6.72 -25.61 -2.33
N ILE A 310 6.65 -24.27 -2.33
CA ILE A 310 5.82 -23.49 -1.39
C ILE A 310 4.37 -23.99 -1.41
N THR A 311 3.81 -24.26 -2.58
CA THR A 311 2.39 -24.67 -2.73
C THR A 311 2.08 -26.07 -2.20
N ARG A 312 3.10 -26.86 -1.85
CA ARG A 312 2.90 -28.13 -1.11
C ARG A 312 2.52 -27.87 0.36
N TYR A 313 2.89 -26.71 0.88
CA TYR A 313 2.70 -26.32 2.28
C TYR A 313 1.67 -25.20 2.47
N ILE A 314 1.71 -24.18 1.61
CA ILE A 314 0.86 -22.99 1.70
C ILE A 314 -0.19 -23.02 0.58
N PRO A 315 -1.49 -22.99 0.91
CA PRO A 315 -2.58 -23.17 -0.07
C PRO A 315 -2.70 -22.05 -1.10
N TYR A 316 -2.34 -20.82 -0.74
CA TYR A 316 -2.46 -19.65 -1.62
C TYR A 316 -1.14 -18.91 -1.74
N ILE A 317 -0.73 -18.68 -2.97
CA ILE A 317 0.47 -17.90 -3.25
C ILE A 317 0.18 -16.85 -4.34
N GLN A 318 0.53 -15.60 -4.04
CA GLN A 318 0.60 -14.53 -5.02
C GLN A 318 2.07 -14.15 -5.21
N THR A 319 2.54 -14.11 -6.44
CA THR A 319 3.90 -13.68 -6.78
C THR A 319 3.85 -12.27 -7.35
N ASN A 320 4.66 -11.35 -6.82
CA ASN A 320 4.63 -9.94 -7.19
C ASN A 320 5.81 -9.58 -8.10
N PHE A 321 5.52 -8.80 -9.15
CA PHE A 321 6.48 -8.34 -10.15
C PHE A 321 6.38 -6.83 -10.34
N VAL A 322 7.51 -6.17 -10.56
CA VAL A 322 7.57 -4.78 -11.02
C VAL A 322 7.86 -4.78 -12.52
N ILE A 323 7.03 -4.12 -13.30
CA ILE A 323 7.11 -4.05 -14.75
C ILE A 323 7.55 -2.65 -15.18
N GLY A 324 8.50 -2.58 -16.12
CA GLY A 324 9.02 -1.32 -16.67
C GLY A 324 10.25 -0.78 -15.95
N LEU A 325 10.99 -1.65 -15.27
CA LEU A 325 12.30 -1.32 -14.71
C LEU A 325 13.32 -1.02 -15.80
N ASP A 326 14.36 -0.26 -15.48
CA ASP A 326 15.41 0.12 -16.44
C ASP A 326 16.27 -1.07 -16.91
N VAL A 327 16.17 -2.21 -16.26
CA VAL A 327 16.79 -3.47 -16.69
C VAL A 327 15.96 -4.23 -17.72
N ASP A 328 14.69 -3.87 -17.89
CA ASP A 328 13.78 -4.51 -18.83
C ASP A 328 14.04 -3.99 -20.25
N GLN A 329 14.33 -4.87 -21.20
CA GLN A 329 14.58 -4.53 -22.60
C GLN A 329 13.87 -5.51 -23.54
N GLY A 330 13.26 -4.99 -24.60
CA GLY A 330 12.56 -5.79 -25.61
C GLY A 330 11.43 -6.65 -25.05
N PRO A 331 11.04 -7.74 -25.74
CA PRO A 331 9.96 -8.62 -25.33
C PRO A 331 10.36 -9.62 -24.23
N GLU A 332 11.65 -9.85 -24.01
CA GLU A 332 12.16 -10.96 -23.18
C GLU A 332 11.62 -10.95 -21.73
N PRO A 333 11.58 -9.82 -20.98
CA PRO A 333 11.06 -9.81 -19.60
C PRO A 333 9.62 -10.31 -19.51
N PHE A 334 8.80 -9.94 -20.50
CA PHE A 334 7.40 -10.35 -20.59
C PHE A 334 7.26 -11.83 -20.96
N ASP A 335 8.08 -12.32 -21.87
CA ASP A 335 8.09 -13.73 -22.28
C ASP A 335 8.59 -14.64 -21.16
N LEU A 336 9.61 -14.23 -20.41
CA LEU A 336 10.07 -14.92 -19.21
C LEU A 336 8.96 -15.01 -18.16
N THR A 337 8.19 -13.94 -17.98
CA THR A 337 7.03 -13.93 -17.06
C THR A 337 5.93 -14.88 -17.53
N LYS A 338 5.62 -14.96 -18.84
CA LYS A 338 4.68 -15.95 -19.38
C LYS A 338 5.19 -17.39 -19.16
N ARG A 339 6.50 -17.63 -19.32
CA ARG A 339 7.11 -18.94 -19.01
C ARG A 339 6.96 -19.30 -17.53
N PHE A 340 7.15 -18.33 -16.63
CA PHE A 340 6.88 -18.54 -15.21
C PHE A 340 5.42 -18.93 -14.95
N VAL A 341 4.44 -18.25 -15.57
CA VAL A 341 3.01 -18.58 -15.46
C VAL A 341 2.71 -20.01 -15.91
N ASP A 342 3.46 -20.51 -16.91
CA ASP A 342 3.34 -21.88 -17.36
C ASP A 342 3.96 -22.90 -16.40
N LEU A 343 5.13 -22.59 -15.85
CA LEU A 343 5.89 -23.48 -14.97
C LEU A 343 5.35 -23.53 -13.53
N ALA A 344 4.71 -22.47 -13.07
CA ALA A 344 4.11 -22.35 -11.74
C ALA A 344 2.61 -21.97 -11.81
N PRO A 345 1.74 -22.81 -12.43
CA PRO A 345 0.36 -22.45 -12.72
C PRO A 345 -0.50 -22.21 -11.48
N VAL A 346 -0.09 -22.71 -10.32
CA VAL A 346 -0.79 -22.53 -9.04
C VAL A 346 -0.66 -21.10 -8.50
N ALA A 347 0.43 -20.38 -8.82
CA ALA A 347 0.65 -19.02 -8.39
C ALA A 347 -0.27 -18.02 -9.13
N LEU A 348 -0.75 -17.00 -8.42
CA LEU A 348 -1.39 -15.84 -9.02
C LEU A 348 -0.36 -14.72 -9.17
N PRO A 349 0.08 -14.37 -10.39
CA PRO A 349 0.98 -13.24 -10.58
C PRO A 349 0.27 -11.91 -10.34
N GLY A 350 0.88 -11.05 -9.53
CA GLY A 350 0.53 -9.64 -9.37
C GLY A 350 1.54 -8.78 -10.12
N TYR A 351 1.07 -7.88 -10.97
CA TYR A 351 1.91 -6.97 -11.73
C TYR A 351 1.75 -5.56 -11.22
N SER A 352 2.85 -4.95 -10.84
CA SER A 352 2.95 -3.54 -10.48
C SER A 352 3.70 -2.80 -11.57
N LEU A 353 3.08 -1.78 -12.17
CA LEU A 353 3.80 -0.85 -13.05
C LEU A 353 4.75 -0.01 -12.19
N LEU A 354 5.97 0.18 -12.67
CA LEU A 354 6.95 1.01 -11.97
C LEU A 354 6.37 2.40 -11.67
N SER A 355 6.40 2.79 -10.40
CA SER A 355 5.90 4.08 -9.95
C SER A 355 6.94 4.76 -9.07
N ALA A 356 7.19 6.03 -9.36
CA ALA A 356 8.01 6.90 -8.53
C ALA A 356 7.13 7.54 -7.45
N PHE A 357 7.48 7.32 -6.17
CA PHE A 357 6.72 7.79 -5.00
C PHE A 357 7.48 8.86 -4.21
N GLY A 358 7.47 10.09 -4.69
CA GLY A 358 8.00 11.24 -3.97
C GLY A 358 9.43 11.01 -3.45
N ARG A 359 9.68 11.38 -2.20
CA ARG A 359 11.02 11.28 -1.58
C ARG A 359 11.30 9.93 -0.90
N ALA A 360 10.29 9.10 -0.68
CA ALA A 360 10.45 7.91 0.16
C ALA A 360 11.23 6.77 -0.52
N ALA A 361 11.27 6.71 -1.86
CA ALA A 361 11.99 5.66 -2.60
C ALA A 361 13.26 6.21 -3.24
N PRO A 362 14.45 5.62 -3.00
CA PRO A 362 15.72 6.11 -3.55
C PRO A 362 15.73 6.23 -5.07
N LEU A 363 15.18 5.25 -5.78
CA LEU A 363 15.11 5.23 -7.25
C LEU A 363 14.31 6.42 -7.82
N ASN A 364 13.38 6.95 -7.03
CA ASN A 364 12.61 8.12 -7.42
C ASN A 364 13.49 9.36 -7.65
N LEU A 365 14.49 9.57 -6.79
CA LEU A 365 15.42 10.70 -6.94
C LEU A 365 16.24 10.59 -8.23
N GLU A 366 16.63 9.39 -8.62
CA GLU A 366 17.33 9.14 -9.89
C GLU A 366 16.45 9.48 -11.09
N TYR A 367 15.20 9.05 -11.07
CA TYR A 367 14.24 9.33 -12.15
C TYR A 367 13.88 10.82 -12.24
N GLN A 368 13.77 11.51 -11.11
CA GLN A 368 13.55 12.95 -11.08
C GLN A 368 14.75 13.71 -11.67
N ARG A 369 15.98 13.38 -11.24
CA ARG A 369 17.22 13.99 -11.80
C ARG A 369 17.35 13.76 -13.30
N ALA A 370 16.87 12.62 -13.78
CA ALA A 370 16.83 12.30 -15.20
C ALA A 370 15.66 12.96 -15.96
N GLY A 371 14.78 13.72 -15.28
CA GLY A 371 13.61 14.36 -15.88
C GLY A 371 12.58 13.36 -16.44
N ARG A 372 12.51 12.15 -15.88
CA ARG A 372 11.66 11.06 -16.38
C ARG A 372 10.35 10.90 -15.63
N VAL A 373 10.17 11.56 -14.49
CA VAL A 373 8.93 11.46 -13.69
C VAL A 373 7.87 12.38 -14.27
N LEU A 374 6.71 11.81 -14.58
CA LEU A 374 5.55 12.53 -15.11
C LEU A 374 4.62 12.96 -13.98
N PRO A 375 3.97 14.13 -14.07
CA PRO A 375 3.10 14.68 -13.02
C PRO A 375 1.71 14.03 -13.01
N PHE A 376 1.65 12.69 -13.08
CA PHE A 376 0.37 11.99 -12.96
C PHE A 376 -0.30 12.31 -11.62
N PRO A 377 -1.62 12.60 -11.60
CA PRO A 377 -2.35 12.75 -10.37
C PRO A 377 -2.15 11.54 -9.45
N PHE A 378 -2.01 11.77 -8.17
CA PHE A 378 -1.80 10.72 -7.16
C PHE A 378 -2.83 9.58 -7.26
N HIS A 379 -4.05 9.89 -7.70
CA HIS A 379 -5.14 8.93 -7.94
C HIS A 379 -4.75 7.72 -8.81
N PHE A 380 -3.77 7.90 -9.70
CA PHE A 380 -3.27 6.84 -10.58
C PHE A 380 -1.99 6.18 -10.06
N LEU A 381 -1.40 6.68 -8.97
CA LEU A 381 -0.20 6.11 -8.36
C LEU A 381 -0.56 4.96 -7.41
N ASN A 382 -1.00 3.86 -7.98
CA ASN A 382 -1.38 2.64 -7.26
C ASN A 382 -0.70 1.40 -7.84
N ASN A 383 0.41 1.57 -8.55
CA ASN A 383 1.17 0.52 -9.23
C ASN A 383 0.38 -0.27 -10.32
N ASN A 384 -0.89 0.07 -10.56
CA ASN A 384 -1.77 -0.72 -11.43
C ASN A 384 -2.45 0.10 -12.54
N SER A 385 -2.56 1.42 -12.36
CA SER A 385 -3.33 2.27 -13.27
C SER A 385 -2.48 3.01 -14.26
N ALA A 386 -1.32 3.51 -13.85
CA ALA A 386 -0.38 4.22 -14.71
C ALA A 386 1.06 4.00 -14.20
N MET A 387 1.99 4.05 -15.11
CA MET A 387 3.41 4.21 -14.86
C MET A 387 3.72 5.71 -14.97
N ASN A 388 4.22 6.33 -13.90
CA ASN A 388 4.57 7.76 -13.92
C ASN A 388 6.06 8.03 -14.21
N VAL A 389 6.77 7.02 -14.67
CA VAL A 389 8.17 7.12 -15.11
C VAL A 389 8.23 6.81 -16.59
N ARG A 390 8.81 7.69 -17.40
CA ARG A 390 9.01 7.39 -18.82
C ARG A 390 9.92 6.18 -18.98
N PRO A 391 9.50 5.12 -19.71
CA PRO A 391 10.32 3.93 -19.92
C PRO A 391 11.66 4.31 -20.55
N LYS A 392 12.72 3.59 -20.19
CA LYS A 392 14.06 3.83 -20.74
C LYS A 392 14.25 3.16 -22.10
N HIS A 393 13.71 1.98 -22.29
CA HIS A 393 13.98 1.12 -23.45
C HIS A 393 12.74 0.84 -24.30
N TYR A 394 11.61 1.49 -24.01
CA TYR A 394 10.37 1.34 -24.77
C TYR A 394 9.78 2.71 -25.09
N ASP A 395 9.17 2.84 -26.25
CA ASP A 395 8.12 3.84 -26.43
C ASP A 395 6.84 3.38 -25.71
N TRP A 396 5.95 4.32 -25.41
CA TRP A 396 4.75 4.03 -24.63
C TRP A 396 3.80 3.03 -25.28
N ARG A 397 3.73 3.00 -26.61
CA ARG A 397 2.86 2.09 -27.35
C ARG A 397 3.35 0.67 -27.23
N THR A 398 4.62 0.46 -27.53
CA THR A 398 5.29 -0.84 -27.39
C THR A 398 5.23 -1.35 -25.95
N PHE A 399 5.45 -0.47 -24.98
CA PHE A 399 5.34 -0.82 -23.55
C PHE A 399 3.94 -1.33 -23.20
N TYR A 400 2.88 -0.56 -23.55
CA TYR A 400 1.52 -0.99 -23.27
C TYR A 400 1.10 -2.23 -24.07
N ASP A 401 1.59 -2.43 -25.29
CA ASP A 401 1.34 -3.65 -26.07
C ASP A 401 1.89 -4.87 -25.33
N HIS A 402 3.10 -4.82 -24.80
CA HIS A 402 3.68 -5.90 -23.98
C HIS A 402 2.91 -6.12 -22.67
N VAL A 403 2.55 -5.06 -21.95
CA VAL A 403 1.78 -5.16 -20.69
C VAL A 403 0.40 -5.77 -20.92
N ILE A 404 -0.29 -5.37 -22.00
CA ILE A 404 -1.59 -5.92 -22.39
C ILE A 404 -1.47 -7.40 -22.74
N ASP A 405 -0.47 -7.77 -23.53
CA ASP A 405 -0.25 -9.14 -23.94
C ASP A 405 0.06 -10.06 -22.76
N LEU A 406 0.97 -9.64 -21.87
CA LEU A 406 1.28 -10.37 -20.62
C LEU A 406 0.02 -10.54 -19.74
N THR A 407 -0.75 -9.45 -19.57
CA THR A 407 -1.94 -9.48 -18.72
C THR A 407 -3.03 -10.39 -19.32
N ARG A 408 -3.24 -10.31 -20.62
CA ARG A 408 -4.18 -11.22 -21.35
C ARG A 408 -3.76 -12.67 -21.25
N TYR A 409 -2.44 -12.96 -21.38
CA TYR A 409 -1.91 -14.31 -21.24
C TYR A 409 -2.21 -14.89 -19.87
N THR A 410 -1.84 -14.12 -18.82
CA THR A 410 -1.98 -14.53 -17.42
C THR A 410 -3.42 -14.74 -16.98
N PHE A 411 -4.35 -13.93 -17.49
CA PHE A 411 -5.78 -13.97 -17.18
C PHE A 411 -6.63 -14.53 -18.33
N SER A 412 -6.03 -15.26 -19.27
CA SER A 412 -6.80 -16.03 -20.26
C SER A 412 -7.60 -17.14 -19.57
N TRP A 413 -8.72 -17.53 -20.16
CA TRP A 413 -9.54 -18.64 -19.65
C TRP A 413 -8.74 -19.94 -19.51
N ARG A 414 -7.78 -20.17 -20.39
CA ARG A 414 -6.84 -21.30 -20.31
C ARG A 414 -5.97 -21.21 -19.04
N ALA A 415 -5.37 -20.06 -18.76
CA ALA A 415 -4.52 -19.87 -17.58
C ALA A 415 -5.36 -19.93 -16.29
N ILE A 416 -6.57 -19.35 -16.28
CA ILE A 416 -7.53 -19.45 -15.17
C ILE A 416 -7.87 -20.92 -14.89
N GLY A 417 -8.22 -21.69 -15.92
CA GLY A 417 -8.56 -23.11 -15.80
C GLY A 417 -7.39 -23.95 -15.27
N ARG A 418 -6.16 -23.71 -15.77
CA ARG A 418 -4.94 -24.37 -15.27
C ARG A 418 -4.68 -24.04 -13.80
N ARG A 419 -4.80 -22.79 -13.41
CA ARG A 419 -4.63 -22.34 -12.02
C ARG A 419 -5.70 -22.96 -11.12
N PHE A 420 -6.95 -22.97 -11.55
CA PHE A 420 -8.05 -23.61 -10.83
C PHE A 420 -7.79 -25.10 -10.61
N ALA A 421 -7.34 -25.82 -11.63
CA ALA A 421 -7.01 -27.25 -11.54
C ALA A 421 -5.79 -27.53 -10.64
N ALA A 422 -4.76 -26.66 -10.70
CA ALA A 422 -3.56 -26.81 -9.91
C ALA A 422 -3.75 -26.46 -8.42
N THR A 423 -4.73 -25.59 -8.09
CA THR A 423 -5.02 -25.20 -6.71
C THR A 423 -5.81 -26.30 -6.00
N ARG A 424 -5.45 -26.68 -4.78
CA ARG A 424 -6.08 -27.79 -4.06
C ARG A 424 -7.29 -27.38 -3.22
N GLU A 425 -7.18 -26.28 -2.49
CA GLU A 425 -8.22 -25.82 -1.55
C GLU A 425 -9.31 -24.99 -2.26
N THR A 426 -10.54 -25.13 -1.80
CA THR A 426 -11.73 -24.51 -2.45
C THR A 426 -11.71 -23.00 -2.42
N ILE A 427 -11.38 -22.38 -1.26
CA ILE A 427 -11.35 -20.92 -1.12
C ILE A 427 -10.30 -20.30 -2.05
N PRO A 428 -9.02 -20.74 -2.04
CA PRO A 428 -8.02 -20.28 -2.99
C PRO A 428 -8.41 -20.46 -4.46
N LYS A 429 -9.06 -21.56 -4.83
CA LYS A 429 -9.57 -21.78 -6.21
C LYS A 429 -10.47 -20.64 -6.66
N TRP A 430 -11.52 -20.37 -5.89
CA TRP A 430 -12.49 -19.34 -6.24
C TRP A 430 -11.94 -17.93 -6.13
N MET A 431 -11.06 -17.68 -5.16
CA MET A 431 -10.34 -16.42 -5.06
C MET A 431 -9.56 -16.11 -6.33
N ASN A 432 -8.84 -17.08 -6.87
CA ASN A 432 -8.10 -16.92 -8.13
C ASN A 432 -9.02 -16.58 -9.31
N VAL A 433 -10.21 -17.21 -9.39
CA VAL A 433 -11.20 -16.92 -10.45
C VAL A 433 -11.76 -15.51 -10.29
N VAL A 434 -12.23 -15.17 -9.08
CA VAL A 434 -12.83 -13.86 -8.79
C VAL A 434 -11.84 -12.73 -9.08
N ARG A 435 -10.58 -12.87 -8.67
CA ARG A 435 -9.53 -11.89 -8.96
C ARG A 435 -9.26 -11.74 -10.45
N ALA A 436 -9.22 -12.85 -11.19
CA ALA A 436 -8.99 -12.84 -12.63
C ALA A 436 -10.11 -12.12 -13.40
N VAL A 437 -11.37 -12.35 -13.04
CA VAL A 437 -12.52 -11.73 -13.74
C VAL A 437 -12.86 -10.32 -13.23
N SER A 438 -12.27 -9.89 -12.12
CA SER A 438 -12.48 -8.58 -11.50
C SER A 438 -11.66 -7.47 -12.15
N SER A 439 -11.51 -6.37 -11.40
CA SER A 439 -10.65 -5.24 -11.77
C SER A 439 -9.16 -5.61 -11.86
N GLU A 440 -8.71 -6.68 -11.19
CA GLU A 440 -7.29 -7.07 -11.18
C GLU A 440 -6.85 -7.79 -12.46
N GLY A 441 -7.73 -8.56 -13.09
CA GLY A 441 -7.45 -9.25 -14.35
C GLY A 441 -8.11 -8.54 -15.54
N PHE A 442 -9.35 -8.90 -15.86
CA PHE A 442 -10.06 -8.36 -17.03
C PHE A 442 -10.24 -6.85 -17.00
N GLY A 443 -10.39 -6.27 -15.80
CA GLY A 443 -10.47 -4.82 -15.63
C GLY A 443 -9.20 -4.11 -16.04
N ARG A 444 -8.02 -4.65 -15.68
CA ARG A 444 -6.72 -4.10 -16.10
C ARG A 444 -6.52 -4.19 -17.60
N VAL A 445 -6.84 -5.31 -18.22
CA VAL A 445 -6.75 -5.45 -19.68
C VAL A 445 -7.58 -4.38 -20.38
N ARG A 446 -8.83 -4.15 -19.92
CA ARG A 446 -9.67 -3.09 -20.49
C ARG A 446 -9.05 -1.69 -20.31
N HIS A 447 -8.53 -1.41 -19.12
CA HIS A 447 -7.91 -0.12 -18.81
C HIS A 447 -6.67 0.13 -19.68
N TYR A 448 -5.74 -0.82 -19.73
CA TYR A 448 -4.51 -0.69 -20.53
C TYR A 448 -4.81 -0.60 -22.03
N THR A 449 -5.79 -1.35 -22.52
CA THR A 449 -6.25 -1.26 -23.91
C THR A 449 -6.84 0.13 -24.21
N ALA A 450 -7.57 0.73 -23.28
CA ALA A 450 -8.09 2.08 -23.45
C ALA A 450 -6.95 3.13 -23.49
N VAL A 451 -5.98 3.04 -22.58
CA VAL A 451 -4.80 3.93 -22.58
C VAL A 451 -4.00 3.76 -23.87
N ARG A 452 -3.73 2.52 -24.27
CA ARG A 452 -3.00 2.22 -25.50
C ARG A 452 -3.69 2.81 -26.75
N ARG A 453 -5.02 2.70 -26.83
CA ARG A 453 -5.80 3.32 -27.90
C ARG A 453 -5.69 4.84 -27.90
N LEU A 454 -5.75 5.47 -26.71
CA LEU A 454 -5.63 6.92 -26.58
C LEU A 454 -4.24 7.42 -27.02
N LEU A 455 -3.18 6.66 -26.77
CA LEU A 455 -1.84 6.98 -27.29
C LEU A 455 -1.80 7.03 -28.84
N ASP A 456 -2.70 6.34 -29.54
CA ASP A 456 -2.82 6.45 -31.00
C ASP A 456 -3.71 7.61 -31.46
N THR A 457 -4.83 7.82 -30.76
CA THR A 457 -5.92 8.64 -31.25
C THR A 457 -6.02 10.03 -30.64
N ASP A 458 -5.37 10.26 -29.47
CA ASP A 458 -5.48 11.51 -28.73
C ASP A 458 -4.10 12.17 -28.60
N ARG A 459 -3.94 13.35 -29.23
CA ARG A 459 -2.69 14.11 -29.20
C ARG A 459 -2.37 14.61 -27.80
N SER A 460 -3.37 14.98 -27.00
CA SER A 460 -3.14 15.48 -25.63
C SER A 460 -2.60 14.38 -24.72
N VAL A 461 -3.10 13.15 -24.85
CA VAL A 461 -2.59 11.98 -24.13
C VAL A 461 -1.14 11.70 -24.52
N ARG A 462 -0.81 11.72 -25.82
CA ARG A 462 0.58 11.52 -26.26
C ARG A 462 1.53 12.57 -25.68
N ALA A 463 1.20 13.86 -25.88
CA ALA A 463 2.03 14.94 -25.37
C ALA A 463 2.25 14.85 -23.86
N TYR A 464 1.22 14.45 -23.10
CA TYR A 464 1.32 14.25 -21.67
C TYR A 464 2.27 13.09 -21.30
N PHE A 465 2.14 11.95 -21.95
CA PHE A 465 3.00 10.78 -21.70
C PHE A 465 4.45 11.02 -22.14
N GLU A 466 4.68 11.79 -23.21
CA GLU A 466 6.03 12.16 -23.65
C GLU A 466 6.65 13.29 -22.79
N GLY A 467 5.86 13.89 -21.88
CA GLY A 467 6.30 15.00 -21.04
C GLY A 467 6.40 16.34 -21.79
N GLU A 468 5.76 16.43 -22.95
CA GLU A 468 5.67 17.65 -23.77
C GLU A 468 4.59 18.62 -23.25
N SER A 469 3.65 18.14 -22.45
CA SER A 469 2.60 18.91 -21.80
C SER A 469 2.39 18.45 -20.36
N THR A 470 2.11 19.40 -19.48
CA THR A 470 1.67 19.16 -18.10
C THR A 470 0.16 19.21 -17.96
N ASP A 471 -0.58 19.54 -19.02
CA ASP A 471 -2.04 19.59 -19.02
C ASP A 471 -2.61 18.19 -18.92
N LEU A 472 -3.34 17.91 -17.84
CA LEU A 472 -3.93 16.60 -17.61
C LEU A 472 -5.00 16.29 -18.66
N PRO A 473 -4.87 15.22 -19.46
CA PRO A 473 -5.85 14.87 -20.46
C PRO A 473 -7.23 14.60 -19.87
N ARG A 474 -8.29 15.00 -20.58
CA ARG A 474 -9.68 14.89 -20.12
C ARG A 474 -10.07 13.48 -19.67
N PHE A 475 -9.55 12.45 -20.32
CA PHE A 475 -9.78 11.06 -19.92
C PHE A 475 -9.46 10.80 -18.44
N PHE A 476 -8.35 11.34 -17.95
CA PHE A 476 -7.94 11.17 -16.54
C PHE A 476 -8.76 12.04 -15.61
N VAL A 477 -9.08 13.27 -16.01
CA VAL A 477 -9.96 14.18 -15.22
C VAL A 477 -11.35 13.55 -15.03
N ASP A 478 -11.97 13.06 -16.11
CA ASP A 478 -13.29 12.43 -16.07
C ASP A 478 -13.27 11.14 -15.24
N ARG A 479 -12.14 10.42 -15.22
CA ARG A 479 -11.97 9.24 -14.37
C ARG A 479 -11.92 9.61 -12.89
N ILE A 480 -11.12 10.61 -12.50
CA ILE A 480 -11.02 11.08 -11.11
C ILE A 480 -12.38 11.62 -10.64
N ARG A 481 -13.04 12.45 -11.46
CA ARG A 481 -14.37 12.99 -11.14
C ARG A 481 -15.39 11.89 -10.84
N ARG A 482 -15.42 10.85 -11.68
CA ARG A 482 -16.32 9.71 -11.47
C ARG A 482 -15.98 8.93 -10.21
N ASP A 483 -14.68 8.71 -9.95
CA ASP A 483 -14.22 7.90 -8.83
C ASP A 483 -14.37 8.64 -7.48
N LEU A 484 -14.30 9.99 -7.46
CA LEU A 484 -14.58 10.80 -6.27
C LEU A 484 -16.10 10.98 -6.02
N GLY A 485 -16.92 10.90 -7.06
CA GLY A 485 -18.36 11.12 -6.94
C GLY A 485 -18.69 12.49 -6.32
N PRO A 486 -19.55 12.57 -5.28
CA PRO A 486 -19.92 13.83 -4.63
C PRO A 486 -18.74 14.57 -4.00
N LEU A 487 -17.66 13.88 -3.63
CA LEU A 487 -16.47 14.52 -3.06
C LEU A 487 -15.72 15.40 -4.08
N TRP A 488 -16.01 15.26 -5.37
CA TRP A 488 -15.41 16.11 -6.41
C TRP A 488 -15.65 17.61 -6.18
N GLU A 489 -16.82 17.99 -5.65
CA GLU A 489 -17.17 19.40 -5.38
C GLU A 489 -16.31 20.04 -4.28
N TYR A 490 -15.65 19.21 -3.48
CA TYR A 490 -14.75 19.63 -2.41
C TYR A 490 -13.28 19.50 -2.77
N LEU A 491 -12.96 18.98 -3.98
CA LEU A 491 -11.57 18.87 -4.40
C LEU A 491 -10.98 20.28 -4.54
N PRO A 492 -9.89 20.61 -3.83
CA PRO A 492 -9.26 21.92 -3.93
C PRO A 492 -8.71 22.18 -5.35
N GLU A 493 -8.70 23.45 -5.73
CA GLU A 493 -7.99 23.88 -6.94
C GLU A 493 -6.51 23.48 -6.86
N GLY A 494 -5.93 23.04 -7.98
CA GLY A 494 -4.55 22.58 -8.05
C GLY A 494 -4.32 21.13 -7.59
N ALA A 495 -5.27 20.49 -6.89
CA ALA A 495 -5.09 19.14 -6.32
C ALA A 495 -4.93 18.01 -7.36
N LEU A 496 -5.12 18.28 -8.64
CA LEU A 496 -4.88 17.33 -9.73
C LEU A 496 -3.46 17.36 -10.28
N TRP A 497 -2.66 18.31 -9.84
CA TRP A 497 -1.29 18.48 -10.30
C TRP A 497 -0.33 18.51 -9.11
N HIS A 498 0.87 18.02 -9.29
CA HIS A 498 1.99 18.18 -8.38
C HIS A 498 3.28 18.39 -9.18
N ASN A 499 4.25 19.08 -8.58
CA ASN A 499 5.56 19.22 -9.18
C ASN A 499 6.41 17.97 -8.92
N PRO A 500 6.70 17.13 -9.92
CA PRO A 500 7.52 15.93 -9.70
C PRO A 500 8.98 16.25 -9.34
N LEU A 501 9.45 17.49 -9.57
CA LEU A 501 10.81 17.93 -9.26
C LEU A 501 10.93 18.58 -7.86
N ALA A 502 9.83 18.85 -7.18
CA ALA A 502 9.84 19.51 -5.86
C ALA A 502 10.71 18.76 -4.83
N TYR A 503 10.84 17.46 -4.97
CA TYR A 503 11.58 16.61 -4.04
C TYR A 503 13.10 16.57 -4.26
N LEU A 504 13.59 17.10 -5.38
CA LEU A 504 15.03 17.33 -5.62
C LEU A 504 15.52 18.59 -4.91
N GLU A 505 14.66 19.60 -4.84
CA GLU A 505 14.99 20.91 -4.27
C GLU A 505 14.86 20.90 -2.74
N SER A 506 14.01 20.02 -2.20
CA SER A 506 13.67 19.98 -0.76
C SER A 506 14.65 19.18 0.09
N THR A 507 15.91 19.02 -0.30
CA THR A 507 16.93 18.37 0.53
C THR A 507 17.22 19.12 1.86
N ALA A 508 16.73 20.37 1.99
CA ALA A 508 16.87 21.19 3.20
C ALA A 508 15.60 21.27 4.07
N GLY A 509 14.46 20.72 3.64
CA GLY A 509 13.17 20.82 4.32
C GLY A 509 12.64 19.47 4.80
N GLY A 510 13.37 18.75 5.64
CA GLY A 510 12.83 17.58 6.35
C GLY A 510 11.65 17.96 7.23
N PHE A 511 10.82 16.98 7.59
CA PHE A 511 9.88 17.12 8.69
C PHE A 511 10.58 17.80 9.88
N VAL A 512 9.89 18.71 10.58
CA VAL A 512 10.41 19.28 11.82
C VAL A 512 10.46 18.16 12.84
N THR A 513 11.66 17.67 13.14
CA THR A 513 11.86 16.65 14.17
C THR A 513 11.75 17.31 15.54
N MET A 514 10.89 16.76 16.38
CA MET A 514 10.72 17.20 17.78
C MET A 514 11.87 16.63 18.63
N GLY A 515 13.05 17.22 18.54
CA GLY A 515 14.24 16.77 19.30
C GLY A 515 15.53 17.47 18.95
N GLY A 516 15.60 18.12 17.79
CA GLY A 516 16.78 18.83 17.34
C GLY A 516 16.57 20.33 17.27
N ALA A 517 17.22 21.10 18.13
CA ALA A 517 17.43 22.52 17.86
C ALA A 517 18.09 22.65 16.48
N ARG A 518 17.51 23.43 15.59
CA ARG A 518 18.10 23.77 14.30
C ARG A 518 19.55 24.23 14.52
N ALA A 519 20.50 23.45 14.06
CA ALA A 519 21.78 24.01 13.69
C ALA A 519 21.53 24.89 12.46
N ALA A 520 21.56 26.19 12.62
CA ALA A 520 21.49 27.14 11.54
C ALA A 520 22.65 26.83 10.58
N ALA A 521 22.35 26.43 9.35
CA ALA A 521 23.31 26.43 8.28
C ALA A 521 23.62 27.89 7.96
N GLU A 522 24.81 28.35 8.32
CA GLU A 522 25.34 29.60 7.80
C GLU A 522 25.51 29.51 6.28
N PRO A 523 25.17 30.57 5.53
CA PRO A 523 25.39 30.60 4.10
C PRO A 523 26.90 30.78 3.82
N ALA A 524 27.48 29.88 3.05
CA ALA A 524 28.77 30.06 2.42
C ALA A 524 28.57 30.44 0.94
#